data_9ea21a9097aea43fce074c2672d2b966
#
_entry.id   9ea21a9097aea43fce074c2672d2b966
#
_cell.length_a   1.000
_cell.length_b   1.000
_cell.length_c   1.000
_cell.angle_alpha   90.00
_cell.angle_beta   90.00
_cell.angle_gamma   90.00
#
_symmetry.space_group_name_H-M   'P 1'
#
loop_
_entity.id
_entity.type
_entity.pdbx_description
1 polymer ?
#
loop_
_entity_poly.entity_id
_entity_poly.type
_entity_poly.pdbx_seq_one_letter_code
_entity_poly.pdbx_strand_id
1 'polypeptide(L)'
;MKTKTIYQCEYCLSEYQTVKEAIKCEASCLKLTLDEYEEYVEMLNREKTASYIVSRTSNEETRNLYDKCIKDVIEFQQNHGITDSRW
;
A
#
# COMPACT_ATOMS: atom_id res chain seq x y z
N MET A 1 -1.67 29.05 16.65
CA MET A 1 -2.77 28.19 16.18
C MET A 1 -2.33 26.75 16.14
N LYS A 2 -3.14 25.88 16.72
CA LYS A 2 -2.87 24.44 16.65
C LYS A 2 -3.45 23.88 15.36
N THR A 3 -2.58 23.33 14.53
CA THR A 3 -3.00 22.64 13.32
C THR A 3 -3.39 21.21 13.70
N LYS A 4 -4.63 20.82 13.45
CA LYS A 4 -5.08 19.45 13.65
C LYS A 4 -4.73 18.63 12.42
N THR A 5 -3.98 17.54 12.60
CA THR A 5 -3.75 16.59 11.54
C THR A 5 -4.88 15.57 11.56
N ILE A 6 -5.59 15.47 10.46
CA ILE A 6 -6.69 14.52 10.30
C ILE A 6 -6.24 13.44 9.32
N TYR A 7 -6.46 12.18 9.68
CA TYR A 7 -6.16 11.04 8.84
C TYR A 7 -7.46 10.51 8.24
N GLN A 8 -7.50 10.37 6.93
CA GLN A 8 -8.69 9.91 6.22
C GLN A 8 -8.47 8.53 5.63
N CYS A 9 -9.46 7.66 5.81
CA CYS A 9 -9.47 6.36 5.13
C CYS A 9 -9.69 6.57 3.63
N GLU A 10 -8.80 6.04 2.80
CA GLU A 10 -8.87 6.20 1.34
C GLU A 10 -10.07 5.49 0.71
N TYR A 11 -10.66 4.52 1.41
CA TYR A 11 -11.72 3.67 0.86
C TYR A 11 -13.11 4.15 1.24
N CYS A 12 -13.32 4.49 2.50
CA CYS A 12 -14.63 4.94 2.98
C CYS A 12 -14.69 6.43 3.27
N LEU A 13 -13.60 7.15 3.15
CA LEU A 13 -13.47 8.60 3.33
C LEU A 13 -13.80 9.07 4.75
N SER A 14 -13.85 8.16 5.73
CA SER A 14 -14.04 8.52 7.13
C SER A 14 -12.79 9.17 7.70
N GLU A 15 -12.96 10.17 8.54
CA GLU A 15 -11.88 10.92 9.14
C GLU A 15 -11.57 10.42 10.54
N TYR A 16 -10.29 10.35 10.88
CA TYR A 16 -9.81 9.88 12.17
C TYR A 16 -8.75 10.81 12.71
N GLN A 17 -8.64 10.89 14.03
CA GLN A 17 -7.65 11.74 14.69
C GLN A 17 -6.29 11.05 14.84
N THR A 18 -6.25 9.73 14.75
CA THR A 18 -5.01 8.96 14.89
C THR A 18 -4.77 8.06 13.68
N VAL A 19 -3.48 7.84 13.39
CA VAL A 19 -3.06 6.95 12.31
C VAL A 19 -3.55 5.54 12.55
N LYS A 20 -3.53 5.06 13.80
CA LYS A 20 -3.96 3.71 14.15
C LYS A 20 -5.43 3.46 13.79
N GLU A 21 -6.29 4.41 14.07
CA GLU A 21 -7.71 4.30 13.73
C GLU A 21 -7.92 4.28 12.22
N ALA A 22 -7.21 5.15 11.49
CA ALA A 22 -7.28 5.18 10.02
C ALA A 22 -6.79 3.85 9.42
N ILE A 23 -5.69 3.30 9.93
CA ILE A 23 -5.15 2.01 9.48
C ILE A 23 -6.15 0.88 9.74
N LYS A 24 -6.77 0.84 10.92
CA LYS A 24 -7.80 -0.15 11.22
C LYS A 24 -8.99 -0.07 10.26
N CYS A 25 -9.41 1.14 9.92
CA CYS A 25 -10.48 1.35 8.98
C CYS A 25 -10.11 0.86 7.59
N GLU A 26 -8.91 1.20 7.10
CA GLU A 26 -8.43 0.76 5.81
C GLU A 26 -8.34 -0.77 5.73
N ALA A 27 -7.80 -1.40 6.76
CA ALA A 27 -7.73 -2.86 6.83
C ALA A 27 -9.12 -3.48 6.77
N SER A 28 -10.07 -2.92 7.51
CA SER A 28 -11.46 -3.39 7.50
C SER A 28 -12.11 -3.22 6.13
N CYS A 29 -11.88 -2.10 5.45
CA CYS A 29 -12.39 -1.85 4.11
C CYS A 29 -11.85 -2.85 3.08
N LEU A 30 -10.62 -3.28 3.26
CA LEU A 30 -9.98 -4.29 2.42
C LEU A 30 -10.26 -5.72 2.87
N LYS A 31 -10.98 -5.89 3.98
CA LYS A 31 -11.26 -7.20 4.59
C LYS A 31 -9.99 -7.96 4.97
N LEU A 32 -9.00 -7.23 5.44
CA LEU A 32 -7.73 -7.78 5.90
C LEU A 32 -7.61 -7.67 7.42
N THR A 33 -6.84 -8.57 8.01
CA THR A 33 -6.40 -8.39 9.39
C THR A 33 -5.35 -7.28 9.45
N LEU A 34 -5.08 -6.78 10.66
CA LEU A 34 -4.08 -5.73 10.83
C LEU A 34 -2.71 -6.17 10.34
N ASP A 35 -2.32 -7.42 10.64
CA ASP A 35 -1.05 -7.99 10.22
C ASP A 35 -0.97 -8.11 8.69
N GLU A 36 -2.05 -8.58 8.06
CA GLU A 36 -2.12 -8.66 6.60
C GLU A 36 -2.05 -7.28 5.95
N TYR A 37 -2.70 -6.29 6.55
CA TYR A 37 -2.65 -4.92 6.05
C TYR A 37 -1.23 -4.35 6.14
N GLU A 38 -0.53 -4.56 7.24
CA GLU A 38 0.85 -4.11 7.40
C GLU A 38 1.76 -4.75 6.34
N GLU A 39 1.59 -6.04 6.07
CA GLU A 39 2.32 -6.74 5.03
C GLU A 39 2.04 -6.13 3.64
N TYR A 40 0.79 -5.83 3.36
CA TYR A 40 0.39 -5.19 2.10
C TYR A 40 1.05 -3.83 1.93
N VAL A 41 1.02 -2.99 2.97
CA VAL A 41 1.65 -1.66 2.95
C VAL A 41 3.16 -1.79 2.72
N GLU A 42 3.80 -2.75 3.35
CA GLU A 42 5.22 -3.01 3.15
C GLU A 42 5.52 -3.38 1.70
N MET A 43 4.72 -4.24 1.10
CA MET A 43 4.85 -4.59 -0.32
C MET A 43 4.69 -3.38 -1.23
N LEU A 44 3.71 -2.51 -0.97
CA LEU A 44 3.50 -1.29 -1.73
C LEU A 44 4.69 -0.33 -1.61
N ASN A 45 5.28 -0.23 -0.41
CA ASN A 45 6.46 0.60 -0.20
C ASN A 45 7.68 0.06 -0.95
N ARG A 46 7.87 -1.24 -0.98
CA ARG A 46 8.94 -1.88 -1.76
C ARG A 46 8.76 -1.61 -3.24
N GLU A 47 7.54 -1.70 -3.75
CA GLU A 47 7.23 -1.40 -5.14
C GLU A 47 7.55 0.06 -5.47
N LYS A 48 7.17 1.00 -4.63
CA LYS A 48 7.49 2.42 -4.81
C LYS A 48 8.99 2.66 -4.84
N THR A 49 9.74 2.02 -3.94
CA THR A 49 11.20 2.12 -3.89
C THR A 49 11.81 1.55 -5.16
N ALA A 50 11.36 0.39 -5.62
CA ALA A 50 11.84 -0.23 -6.84
C ALA A 50 11.55 0.65 -8.06
N SER A 51 10.36 1.25 -8.12
CA SER A 51 9.98 2.20 -9.17
C SER A 51 10.94 3.40 -9.21
N TYR A 52 11.27 3.93 -8.05
CA TYR A 52 12.21 5.05 -7.95
C TYR A 52 13.60 4.65 -8.44
N ILE A 53 14.08 3.48 -8.05
CA ILE A 53 15.39 2.98 -8.47
C ILE A 53 15.43 2.78 -9.99
N VAL A 54 14.40 2.18 -10.57
CA VAL A 54 14.29 1.99 -12.03
C VAL A 54 14.29 3.32 -12.75
N SER A 55 13.62 4.31 -12.20
CA SER A 55 13.55 5.66 -12.77
C SER A 55 14.93 6.32 -12.83
N ARG A 56 15.81 6.05 -11.87
CA ARG A 56 17.15 6.64 -11.80
C ARG A 56 18.21 5.80 -12.52
N THR A 57 18.13 4.49 -12.37
CA THR A 57 19.13 3.55 -12.91
C THR A 57 18.36 2.41 -13.59
N SER A 58 18.07 2.60 -14.88
CA SER A 58 17.36 1.58 -15.65
C SER A 58 18.35 0.56 -16.19
N ASN A 59 18.38 -0.63 -15.58
CA ASN A 59 19.13 -1.78 -16.06
C ASN A 59 18.32 -3.05 -15.86
N GLU A 60 18.86 -4.18 -16.29
CA GLU A 60 18.14 -5.46 -16.21
C GLU A 60 17.83 -5.85 -14.76
N GLU A 61 18.77 -5.65 -13.84
CA GLU A 61 18.56 -5.98 -12.42
C GLU A 61 17.45 -5.16 -11.79
N THR A 62 17.43 -3.85 -12.02
CA THR A 62 16.40 -2.98 -11.44
C THR A 62 15.03 -3.26 -12.04
N ARG A 63 14.95 -3.58 -13.33
CA ARG A 63 13.70 -3.97 -13.97
C ARG A 63 13.16 -5.27 -13.41
N ASN A 64 14.03 -6.27 -13.22
CA ASN A 64 13.64 -7.54 -12.63
C ASN A 64 13.14 -7.38 -11.20
N LEU A 65 13.81 -6.53 -10.41
CA LEU A 65 13.38 -6.22 -9.05
C LEU A 65 12.00 -5.58 -9.05
N TYR A 66 11.77 -4.62 -9.92
CA TYR A 66 10.49 -3.92 -10.04
C TYR A 66 9.38 -4.89 -10.45
N ASP A 67 9.61 -5.71 -11.46
CA ASP A 67 8.65 -6.71 -11.92
C ASP A 67 8.29 -7.70 -10.81
N LYS A 68 9.27 -8.15 -10.03
CA LYS A 68 9.04 -9.05 -8.91
C LYS A 68 8.15 -8.39 -7.85
N CYS A 69 8.42 -7.13 -7.51
CA CYS A 69 7.62 -6.40 -6.54
C CYS A 69 6.16 -6.24 -7.01
N ILE A 70 5.96 -5.95 -8.29
CA ILE A 70 4.61 -5.84 -8.86
C ILE A 70 3.89 -7.18 -8.81
N LYS A 71 4.55 -8.27 -9.19
CA LYS A 71 3.97 -9.61 -9.16
C LYS A 71 3.54 -10.00 -7.74
N ASP A 72 4.38 -9.72 -6.75
CA ASP A 72 4.07 -10.02 -5.36
C ASP A 72 2.81 -9.26 -4.90
N VAL A 73 2.69 -7.98 -5.26
CA VAL A 73 1.51 -7.17 -4.91
C VAL A 73 0.27 -7.73 -5.59
N ILE A 74 0.33 -8.05 -6.88
CA ILE A 74 -0.80 -8.59 -7.63
C ILE A 74 -1.24 -9.93 -7.06
N GLU A 75 -0.31 -10.80 -6.75
CA GLU A 75 -0.60 -12.10 -6.14
C GLU A 75 -1.30 -11.94 -4.80
N PHE A 76 -0.80 -11.04 -3.95
CA PHE A 76 -1.44 -10.73 -2.67
C PHE A 76 -2.88 -10.24 -2.87
N GLN A 77 -3.08 -9.33 -3.79
CA GLN A 77 -4.41 -8.80 -4.10
C GLN A 77 -5.36 -9.90 -4.56
N GLN A 78 -4.90 -10.79 -5.43
CA GLN A 78 -5.71 -11.91 -5.92
C GLN A 78 -6.07 -12.90 -4.80
N ASN A 79 -5.10 -13.22 -3.93
CA ASN A 79 -5.31 -14.14 -2.82
C ASN A 79 -6.31 -13.62 -1.80
N HIS A 80 -6.39 -12.30 -1.63
CA HIS A 80 -7.30 -11.66 -0.68
C HIS A 80 -8.54 -11.05 -1.34
N GLY A 81 -8.69 -11.19 -2.65
CA GLY A 81 -9.83 -10.65 -3.37
C GLY A 81 -9.89 -9.13 -3.37
N ILE A 82 -8.75 -8.46 -3.29
CA ILE A 82 -8.67 -7.01 -3.29
C ILE A 82 -8.75 -6.49 -4.73
N THR A 83 -9.71 -5.59 -4.97
CA THR A 83 -9.78 -4.85 -6.24
C THR A 83 -9.36 -3.42 -5.94
N ASP A 84 -8.13 -3.09 -6.27
CA ASP A 84 -7.61 -1.74 -6.06
C ASP A 84 -7.45 -1.04 -7.40
N SER A 85 -8.20 0.06 -7.56
CA SER A 85 -8.17 0.84 -8.81
C SER A 85 -6.88 1.62 -9.00
N ARG A 86 -5.99 1.62 -8.03
CA ARG A 86 -4.68 2.26 -8.15
C ARG A 86 -3.72 1.50 -9.05
N TRP A 87 -4.10 0.30 -9.43
CA TRP A 87 -3.36 -0.57 -10.33
C TRP A 87 -4.15 -0.81 -11.60
#